data_a91861077386f92127e34a3d9b782052
#
_entry.id   a91861077386f92127e34a3d9b782052
#
_cell.length_a   1.000
_cell.length_b   1.000
_cell.length_c   1.000
_cell.angle_alpha   90.00
_cell.angle_beta   90.00
_cell.angle_gamma   90.00
#
_symmetry.space_group_name_H-M   'P 1'
#
loop_
_entity.id
_entity.type
_entity.pdbx_description
1 polymer ?
#
loop_
_entity_poly.entity_id
_entity_poly.type
_entity_poly.pdbx_seq_one_letter_code
_entity_poly.pdbx_strand_id
1 'polypeptide(L)'
;MGIVVIGAVFVDIKGFPEDVYVPEGRNAGRIEYIHGGVTRNVVEDIANVELRPTYVSIVDTSALGEDVVRKLKRHKVDTSYVKSVPGGMGTWLAVFDNKGDLAGS
;
A
#
# COMPACT_ATOMS: atom_id res chain seq x y z
N MET A 1 17.12 -4.76 22.09
CA MET A 1 16.29 -3.54 22.07
C MET A 1 15.36 -3.59 20.86
N GLY A 2 14.10 -3.43 21.09
CA GLY A 2 13.08 -3.47 20.02
C GLY A 2 12.82 -2.09 19.43
N ILE A 3 12.48 -2.05 18.13
CA ILE A 3 12.00 -0.85 17.46
C ILE A 3 10.51 -1.06 17.23
N VAL A 4 9.71 -0.07 17.61
CA VAL A 4 8.26 -0.08 17.41
C VAL A 4 7.92 1.06 16.45
N VAL A 5 7.18 0.75 15.40
CA VAL A 5 6.68 1.73 14.43
C VAL A 5 5.16 1.73 14.50
N ILE A 6 4.57 2.91 14.64
CA ILE A 6 3.12 3.07 14.78
C ILE A 6 2.63 3.99 13.67
N GLY A 7 1.63 3.56 12.92
CA GLY A 7 1.03 4.40 11.89
C GLY A 7 0.16 3.64 10.91
N ALA A 8 -0.38 4.37 9.94
CA ALA A 8 -1.36 3.87 8.99
C ALA A 8 -0.72 3.16 7.80
N VAL A 9 -1.47 2.22 7.23
CA VAL A 9 -1.16 1.57 5.95
C VAL A 9 -2.19 2.03 4.92
N PHE A 10 -1.71 2.26 3.70
CA PHE A 10 -2.55 2.53 2.54
C PHE A 10 -2.24 1.53 1.43
N VAL A 11 -3.22 1.30 0.57
CA VAL A 11 -2.99 0.65 -0.72
C VAL A 11 -3.25 1.69 -1.80
N ASP A 12 -2.25 1.91 -2.64
CA ASP A 12 -2.36 2.80 -3.78
C ASP A 12 -2.81 1.99 -4.99
N ILE A 13 -3.90 2.39 -5.62
CA ILE A 13 -4.43 1.78 -6.83
C ILE A 13 -4.20 2.78 -7.96
N LYS A 14 -3.33 2.42 -8.92
CA LYS A 14 -2.95 3.30 -10.02
C LYS A 14 -3.38 2.72 -11.34
N GLY A 15 -4.08 3.50 -12.14
CA GLY A 15 -4.49 3.14 -13.50
C GLY A 15 -3.67 3.86 -14.56
N PHE A 16 -3.22 3.12 -15.57
CA PHE A 16 -2.42 3.65 -16.69
C PHE A 16 -3.06 3.24 -18.00
N PRO A 17 -3.46 4.18 -18.86
CA PRO A 17 -4.05 3.84 -20.16
C PRO A 17 -3.00 3.30 -21.14
N GLU A 18 -3.42 2.43 -22.05
CA GLU A 18 -2.56 1.94 -23.13
C GLU A 18 -2.32 2.98 -24.21
N ASP A 19 -3.34 3.81 -24.46
CA ASP A 19 -3.33 4.83 -25.51
C ASP A 19 -3.54 6.22 -24.93
N VAL A 20 -3.80 7.18 -25.77
CA VAL A 20 -4.11 8.56 -25.35
C VAL A 20 -5.29 8.54 -24.38
N TYR A 21 -5.11 9.18 -23.23
CA TYR A 21 -6.14 9.26 -22.21
C TYR A 21 -7.36 10.03 -22.72
N VAL A 22 -8.53 9.41 -22.60
CA VAL A 22 -9.81 10.00 -22.97
C VAL A 22 -10.55 10.42 -21.70
N PRO A 23 -10.61 11.73 -21.38
CA PRO A 23 -11.37 12.21 -20.22
C PRO A 23 -12.85 11.85 -20.34
N GLU A 24 -13.46 11.50 -19.22
CA GLU A 24 -14.88 11.12 -19.15
C GLU A 24 -15.25 9.91 -20.02
N GLY A 25 -14.24 9.21 -20.51
CA GLY A 25 -14.40 8.07 -21.39
C GLY A 25 -13.92 6.78 -20.75
N ARG A 26 -13.94 5.74 -21.56
CA ARG A 26 -13.41 4.43 -21.19
C ARG A 26 -11.98 4.29 -21.70
N ASN A 27 -11.07 3.95 -20.83
CA ASN A 27 -9.65 3.80 -21.14
C ASN A 27 -9.20 2.39 -20.78
N ALA A 28 -8.86 1.59 -21.79
CA ALA A 28 -8.21 0.31 -21.55
C ALA A 28 -6.77 0.54 -21.13
N GLY A 29 -6.28 -0.28 -20.21
CA GLY A 29 -4.92 -0.14 -19.72
C GLY A 29 -4.60 -1.15 -18.63
N ARG A 30 -3.62 -0.82 -17.79
CA ARG A 30 -3.21 -1.67 -16.68
C ARG A 30 -3.48 -0.99 -15.34
N ILE A 31 -3.61 -1.80 -14.32
CA ILE A 31 -3.79 -1.35 -12.94
C ILE A 31 -2.66 -1.93 -12.10
N GLU A 32 -2.07 -1.08 -11.26
CA GLU A 32 -1.06 -1.47 -10.28
C GLU A 32 -1.60 -1.25 -8.88
N TYR A 33 -1.31 -2.21 -7.98
CA TYR A 33 -1.59 -2.13 -6.56
C TYR A 33 -0.27 -2.01 -5.82
N ILE A 34 -0.09 -0.93 -5.09
CA ILE A 34 1.15 -0.66 -4.37
C ILE A 34 0.82 -0.42 -2.90
N HIS A 35 1.50 -1.14 -2.02
CA HIS A 35 1.37 -0.90 -0.59
C HIS A 35 2.02 0.45 -0.25
N GLY A 36 1.23 1.36 0.32
CA GLY A 36 1.63 2.70 0.64
C GLY A 36 1.60 2.99 2.15
N GLY A 37 1.72 4.27 2.46
CA GLY A 37 1.78 4.76 3.83
C GLY A 37 3.23 4.99 4.28
N VAL A 38 3.48 6.15 4.88
CA VAL A 38 4.83 6.54 5.31
C VAL A 38 5.38 5.54 6.34
N THR A 39 4.57 5.19 7.34
CA THR A 39 5.01 4.27 8.40
C THR A 39 5.28 2.87 7.89
N ARG A 40 4.50 2.38 6.91
CA ARG A 40 4.75 1.09 6.28
C ARG A 40 6.11 1.10 5.56
N ASN A 41 6.43 2.16 4.85
CA ASN A 41 7.72 2.31 4.17
C ASN A 41 8.87 2.35 5.18
N VAL A 42 8.71 3.08 6.29
CA VAL A 42 9.71 3.14 7.36
C VAL A 42 9.97 1.77 7.96
N VAL A 43 8.92 1.00 8.26
CA VAL A 43 9.07 -0.32 8.87
C VAL A 43 9.75 -1.32 7.92
N GLU A 44 9.49 -1.24 6.62
CA GLU A 44 10.19 -2.06 5.64
C GLU A 44 11.67 -1.68 5.54
N ASP A 45 11.97 -0.39 5.54
CA ASP A 45 13.35 0.08 5.49
C ASP A 45 14.15 -0.38 6.70
N ILE A 46 13.55 -0.34 7.90
CA ILE A 46 14.18 -0.86 9.12
C ILE A 46 14.40 -2.37 8.99
N ALA A 47 13.42 -3.09 8.48
CA ALA A 47 13.54 -4.54 8.30
C ALA A 47 14.63 -4.91 7.29
N ASN A 48 14.80 -4.10 6.25
CA ASN A 48 15.80 -4.34 5.20
C ASN A 48 17.24 -4.20 5.68
N VAL A 49 17.48 -3.54 6.82
CA VAL A 49 18.80 -3.49 7.45
C VAL A 49 18.95 -4.53 8.56
N GLU A 50 18.22 -5.64 8.46
CA GLU A 50 18.26 -6.81 9.35
C GLU A 50 17.83 -6.55 10.79
N LEU A 51 17.16 -5.45 11.05
CA LEU A 51 16.46 -5.22 12.31
C LEU A 51 15.05 -5.79 12.21
N ARG A 52 14.54 -6.33 13.29
CA ARG A 52 13.19 -6.88 13.32
C ARG A 52 12.25 -5.91 14.03
N PRO A 53 11.64 -4.97 13.31
CA PRO A 53 10.73 -4.01 13.93
C PRO A 53 9.39 -4.64 14.26
N THR A 54 8.73 -4.10 15.29
CA THR A 54 7.33 -4.38 15.59
C THR A 54 6.48 -3.28 14.96
N TYR A 55 5.49 -3.67 14.17
CA TYR A 55 4.57 -2.72 13.54
C TYR A 55 3.22 -2.71 14.26
N VAL A 56 2.79 -1.55 14.68
CA VAL A 56 1.46 -1.33 15.29
C VAL A 56 0.61 -0.57 14.28
N SER A 57 -0.37 -1.23 13.72
CA SER A 57 -1.21 -0.65 12.67
C SER A 57 -2.55 -1.37 12.57
N ILE A 58 -3.36 -0.91 11.64
CA ILE A 58 -4.64 -1.51 11.28
C ILE A 58 -4.65 -1.74 9.78
N VAL A 59 -5.11 -2.91 9.37
CA VAL A 59 -5.43 -3.22 7.97
C VAL A 59 -6.91 -3.59 7.88
N ASP A 60 -7.47 -3.62 6.68
CA ASP A 60 -8.83 -4.08 6.51
C ASP A 60 -8.91 -5.61 6.40
N THR A 61 -10.13 -6.13 6.37
CA THR A 61 -10.39 -7.58 6.29
C THR A 61 -10.41 -8.11 4.86
N SER A 62 -10.09 -7.27 3.88
CA SER A 62 -10.05 -7.65 2.47
C SER A 62 -8.80 -8.43 2.11
N ALA A 63 -8.79 -8.98 0.88
CA ALA A 63 -7.60 -9.62 0.32
C ALA A 63 -6.40 -8.66 0.25
N LEU A 64 -6.62 -7.37 0.04
CA LEU A 64 -5.56 -6.35 0.05
C LEU A 64 -4.94 -6.21 1.43
N GLY A 65 -5.74 -6.21 2.49
CA GLY A 65 -5.25 -6.17 3.87
C GLY A 65 -4.45 -7.41 4.23
N GLU A 66 -4.92 -8.59 3.84
CA GLU A 66 -4.18 -9.84 4.04
C GLU A 66 -2.84 -9.85 3.31
N ASP A 67 -2.80 -9.31 2.08
CA ASP A 67 -1.59 -9.21 1.28
C ASP A 67 -0.55 -8.30 1.92
N VAL A 68 -0.98 -7.17 2.49
CA VAL A 68 -0.10 -6.27 3.26
C VAL A 68 0.57 -7.02 4.40
N VAL A 69 -0.19 -7.74 5.21
CA VAL A 69 0.34 -8.50 6.34
C VAL A 69 1.31 -9.58 5.87
N ARG A 70 0.96 -10.29 4.81
CA ARG A 70 1.81 -11.35 4.24
C ARG A 70 3.16 -10.79 3.78
N LYS A 71 3.16 -9.64 3.12
CA LYS A 71 4.38 -8.99 2.65
C LYS A 71 5.25 -8.52 3.83
N LEU A 72 4.64 -7.93 4.85
CA LEU A 72 5.36 -7.52 6.07
C LEU A 72 6.03 -8.73 6.74
N LYS A 73 5.33 -9.85 6.85
CA LYS A 73 5.90 -11.09 7.42
C LYS A 73 7.08 -11.60 6.60
N ARG A 74 7.02 -11.51 5.27
CA ARG A 74 8.15 -11.90 4.40
C ARG A 74 9.40 -11.06 4.67
N HIS A 75 9.22 -9.80 5.03
CA HIS A 75 10.31 -8.90 5.42
C HIS A 75 10.70 -9.01 6.89
N LYS A 76 10.22 -10.05 7.59
CA LYS A 76 10.53 -10.32 9.01
C LYS A 76 10.09 -9.21 9.96
N VAL A 77 9.03 -8.51 9.63
CA VAL A 77 8.38 -7.56 10.52
C VAL A 77 7.51 -8.34 11.52
N ASP A 78 7.56 -7.96 12.78
CA ASP A 78 6.64 -8.50 13.78
C ASP A 78 5.27 -7.83 13.58
N THR A 79 4.30 -8.61 13.13
CA THR A 79 2.94 -8.17 12.82
C THR A 79 1.92 -8.51 13.90
N SER A 80 2.38 -8.92 15.10
CA SER A 80 1.49 -9.33 16.19
C SER A 80 0.50 -8.24 16.60
N TYR A 81 0.84 -6.98 16.39
CA TYR A 81 0.02 -5.82 16.73
C TYR A 81 -0.61 -5.14 15.51
N VAL A 82 -0.59 -5.79 14.37
CA VAL A 82 -1.34 -5.35 13.19
C VAL A 82 -2.71 -6.02 13.25
N LYS A 83 -3.75 -5.23 13.48
CA LYS A 83 -5.13 -5.74 13.60
C LYS A 83 -5.86 -5.60 12.28
N SER A 84 -6.66 -6.61 11.97
CA SER A 84 -7.57 -6.61 10.82
C SER A 84 -8.94 -6.11 11.28
N VAL A 85 -9.39 -5.00 10.73
CA VAL A 85 -10.65 -4.35 11.10
C VAL A 85 -11.38 -3.98 9.81
N PRO A 86 -12.70 -4.23 9.68
CA PRO A 86 -13.44 -3.81 8.49
C PRO A 86 -13.27 -2.31 8.22
N GLY A 87 -12.84 -1.97 6.99
CA GLY A 87 -12.59 -0.59 6.61
C GLY A 87 -11.39 0.07 7.29
N GLY A 88 -10.50 -0.70 7.91
CA GLY A 88 -9.38 -0.17 8.71
C GLY A 88 -8.20 0.37 7.92
N MET A 89 -8.23 0.29 6.58
CA MET A 89 -7.10 0.68 5.74
C MET A 89 -7.56 1.70 4.70
N GLY A 90 -6.77 2.76 4.50
CA GLY A 90 -7.03 3.74 3.47
C GLY A 90 -6.61 3.25 2.08
N THR A 91 -7.26 3.79 1.06
CA THR A 91 -6.95 3.52 -0.34
C THR A 91 -6.81 4.84 -1.08
N TRP A 92 -5.75 4.97 -1.86
CA TRP A 92 -5.59 6.07 -2.79
C TRP A 92 -5.79 5.56 -4.21
N LEU A 93 -6.79 6.11 -4.88
CA LEU A 93 -7.07 5.78 -6.27
C LEU A 93 -6.55 6.90 -7.16
N ALA A 94 -5.69 6.57 -8.12
CA ALA A 94 -5.12 7.54 -9.05
C ALA A 94 -5.22 7.05 -10.48
N VAL A 95 -5.54 7.96 -11.38
CA VAL A 95 -5.56 7.71 -12.82
C VAL A 95 -4.52 8.62 -13.47
N PHE A 96 -3.66 8.03 -14.28
CA PHE A 96 -2.61 8.72 -15.01
C PHE A 96 -2.95 8.82 -16.48
N ASP A 97 -2.39 9.80 -17.16
CA ASP A 97 -2.50 9.89 -18.61
C ASP A 97 -1.38 9.07 -19.29
N ASN A 98 -1.38 9.07 -20.62
CA ASN A 98 -0.39 8.34 -21.41
C ASN A 98 1.02 8.94 -21.34
N LYS A 99 1.16 10.13 -20.76
CA LYS A 99 2.47 10.78 -20.52
C LYS A 99 3.01 10.52 -19.12
N GLY A 100 2.23 9.84 -18.27
CA GLY A 100 2.58 9.58 -16.90
C GLY A 100 2.20 10.69 -15.91
N ASP A 101 1.42 11.69 -16.36
CA ASP A 101 0.93 12.75 -15.49
C ASP A 101 -0.37 12.34 -14.81
N LEU A 102 -0.59 12.84 -13.59
CA LEU A 102 -1.80 12.54 -12.83
C LEU A 102 -3.00 13.26 -13.48
N ALA A 103 -3.98 12.47 -13.93
CA ALA A 103 -5.22 13.00 -14.50
C ALA A 103 -6.29 13.22 -13.43
N GLY A 104 -6.29 12.44 -12.36
CA GLY A 104 -7.22 12.57 -11.23
C GLY A 104 -6.96 11.56 -10.14
N SER A 105 -7.43 11.86 -8.96
CA SER A 105 -7.30 10.94 -7.83
C SER A 105 -8.48 11.05 -6.88
#